data_95a0aec04d32bd6d091bfbb731afca0f
#
_entry.id   95a0aec04d32bd6d091bfbb731afca0f
#
_cell.length_a   1.000
_cell.length_b   1.000
_cell.length_c   1.000
_cell.angle_alpha   90.00
_cell.angle_beta   90.00
_cell.angle_gamma   90.00
#
_symmetry.space_group_name_H-M   'P 1'
#
loop_
_entity.id
_entity.type
_entity.pdbx_description
1 polymer ?
#
loop_
_entity_poly.entity_id
_entity_poly.type
_entity_poly.pdbx_seq_one_letter_code
_entity_poly.pdbx_strand_id
1 'polypeptide(L)'
;GVSEIKGARLEIIAEFEVGDADEVGLRVRKGDWEETVVGYDAKRHRLFVDRGRSGRTDFSGAFPGRHSGPLAPEDGRVRLHLLVDDSSVEVFGNGGRLVLTETIFPSPESDGVEVYATGGRARLVSLEAWMLDSIWAAPARGEAPGS
;
A
#
# COMPACT_ATOMS: atom_id res chain seq x y z
N GLY A 1 12.19 -12.46 0.01
CA GLY A 1 11.19 -11.60 0.43
C GLY A 1 10.99 -10.41 -0.47
N VAL A 2 10.24 -9.48 0.04
CA VAL A 2 9.92 -8.30 -0.73
C VAL A 2 10.81 -7.12 -0.38
N SER A 3 11.89 -7.37 0.37
CA SER A 3 12.74 -6.29 0.78
C SER A 3 13.48 -5.62 -0.39
N GLU A 4 13.47 -6.27 -1.54
CA GLU A 4 14.07 -5.67 -2.72
C GLU A 4 13.15 -4.71 -3.44
N ILE A 5 11.87 -4.72 -3.11
CA ILE A 5 10.91 -3.83 -3.75
C ILE A 5 10.97 -2.49 -3.04
N LYS A 6 11.29 -1.47 -3.78
CA LYS A 6 11.29 -0.13 -3.23
C LYS A 6 11.19 0.88 -4.34
N GLY A 7 10.70 2.04 -3.98
CA GLY A 7 10.52 3.13 -4.91
C GLY A 7 9.47 4.08 -4.41
N ALA A 8 9.49 5.30 -4.90
CA ALA A 8 8.50 6.30 -4.53
C ALA A 8 7.21 6.11 -5.31
N ARG A 9 7.32 5.66 -6.55
CA ARG A 9 6.16 5.44 -7.41
C ARG A 9 6.07 3.97 -7.76
N LEU A 10 5.04 3.32 -7.23
CA LEU A 10 4.90 1.88 -7.36
C LEU A 10 3.46 1.52 -7.67
N GLU A 11 3.30 0.47 -8.42
CA GLU A 11 2.03 -0.22 -8.51
C GLU A 11 2.24 -1.60 -7.91
N ILE A 12 1.38 -1.99 -6.97
CA ILE A 12 1.52 -3.26 -6.26
C ILE A 12 0.19 -3.97 -6.25
N ILE A 13 0.19 -5.24 -6.59
CA ILE A 13 -1.00 -6.08 -6.47
C ILE A 13 -0.62 -7.24 -5.56
N ALA A 14 -1.29 -7.35 -4.43
CA ALA A 14 -1.04 -8.40 -3.45
C ALA A 14 -2.34 -9.12 -3.16
N GLU A 15 -2.29 -10.44 -3.13
CA GLU A 15 -3.44 -11.24 -2.76
C GLU A 15 -3.08 -12.09 -1.56
N PHE A 16 -3.90 -12.00 -0.52
CA PHE A 16 -3.70 -12.74 0.73
C PHE A 16 -4.81 -13.73 0.95
N GLU A 17 -4.44 -14.92 1.39
CA GLU A 17 -5.39 -15.82 2.03
C GLU A 17 -5.33 -15.49 3.52
N VAL A 18 -6.43 -14.97 4.06
CA VAL A 18 -6.41 -14.31 5.35
C VAL A 18 -6.17 -15.29 6.50
N GLY A 19 -6.67 -16.52 6.37
CA GLY A 19 -6.50 -17.52 7.40
C GLY A 19 -7.10 -17.08 8.73
N ASP A 20 -6.33 -17.25 9.79
CA ASP A 20 -6.77 -16.83 11.11
C ASP A 20 -6.03 -15.58 11.58
N ALA A 21 -5.37 -14.87 10.69
CA ALA A 21 -4.70 -13.63 11.04
C ALA A 21 -5.72 -12.57 11.40
N ASP A 22 -5.32 -11.66 12.30
CA ASP A 22 -6.16 -10.52 12.65
C ASP A 22 -6.05 -9.44 11.58
N GLU A 23 -4.86 -9.33 10.97
CA GLU A 23 -4.60 -8.23 10.05
C GLU A 23 -3.52 -8.66 9.05
N VAL A 24 -3.70 -8.28 7.78
CA VAL A 24 -2.71 -8.48 6.73
C VAL A 24 -2.55 -7.18 5.97
N GLY A 25 -1.41 -6.99 5.33
CA GLY A 25 -1.25 -5.80 4.51
C GLY A 25 0.18 -5.52 4.11
N LEU A 26 0.38 -4.24 3.74
CA LEU A 26 1.68 -3.76 3.28
C LEU A 26 2.01 -2.46 3.99
N ARG A 27 3.31 -2.30 4.27
CA ARG A 27 3.84 -1.02 4.70
C ARG A 27 4.58 -0.45 3.50
N VAL A 28 4.22 0.75 3.09
CA VAL A 28 4.81 1.39 1.91
C VAL A 28 5.41 2.72 2.32
N ARG A 29 6.26 3.28 1.47
CA ARG A 29 7.02 4.48 1.75
C ARG A 29 7.67 4.36 3.13
N LYS A 30 8.23 3.18 3.38
CA LYS A 30 8.78 2.85 4.68
C LYS A 30 10.23 3.30 4.76
N GLY A 31 10.56 4.01 5.81
CA GLY A 31 11.90 4.42 6.14
C GLY A 31 12.18 4.13 7.60
N ASP A 32 13.23 4.73 8.15
CA ASP A 32 13.61 4.47 9.54
C ASP A 32 12.60 5.04 10.53
N TRP A 33 11.92 6.11 10.16
CA TRP A 33 11.06 6.82 11.10
C TRP A 33 9.62 6.99 10.64
N GLU A 34 9.30 6.49 9.47
CA GLU A 34 7.97 6.71 8.93
C GLU A 34 7.53 5.51 8.08
N GLU A 35 6.24 5.38 7.93
CA GLU A 35 5.63 4.36 7.07
C GLU A 35 4.16 4.69 6.86
N THR A 36 3.61 4.20 5.77
CA THR A 36 2.17 4.23 5.54
C THR A 36 1.71 2.79 5.47
N VAL A 37 0.70 2.44 6.25
CA VAL A 37 0.20 1.07 6.30
C VAL A 37 -1.07 0.98 5.48
N VAL A 38 -1.11 0.05 4.53
CA VAL A 38 -2.31 -0.30 3.80
C VAL A 38 -2.66 -1.71 4.23
N GLY A 39 -3.71 -1.85 5.02
CA GLY A 39 -3.98 -3.12 5.67
C GLY A 39 -5.44 -3.52 5.60
N TYR A 40 -5.66 -4.77 5.91
CA TYR A 40 -6.98 -5.33 6.00
C TYR A 40 -7.19 -5.91 7.39
N ASP A 41 -8.18 -5.37 8.11
CA ASP A 41 -8.59 -5.86 9.42
C ASP A 41 -9.56 -7.01 9.18
N ALA A 42 -9.05 -8.23 9.36
CA ALA A 42 -9.83 -9.41 9.05
C ALA A 42 -10.92 -9.69 10.07
N LYS A 43 -10.81 -9.13 11.26
CA LYS A 43 -11.83 -9.33 12.27
C LYS A 43 -13.03 -8.43 12.05
N ARG A 44 -12.81 -7.22 11.56
CA ARG A 44 -13.89 -6.26 11.35
C ARG A 44 -14.26 -6.13 9.89
N HIS A 45 -13.55 -6.82 8.99
CA HIS A 45 -13.76 -6.77 7.55
C HIS A 45 -13.68 -5.32 7.05
N ARG A 46 -12.55 -4.68 7.37
CA ARG A 46 -12.32 -3.31 6.94
C ARG A 46 -10.95 -3.17 6.31
N LEU A 47 -10.94 -2.55 5.15
CA LEU A 47 -9.71 -2.12 4.49
C LEU A 47 -9.37 -0.74 5.04
N PHE A 48 -8.09 -0.48 5.28
CA PHE A 48 -7.70 0.81 5.85
C PHE A 48 -6.37 1.29 5.30
N VAL A 49 -6.19 2.60 5.36
CA VAL A 49 -4.89 3.23 5.17
C VAL A 49 -4.59 3.98 6.45
N ASP A 50 -3.45 3.67 7.06
CA ASP A 50 -3.02 4.33 8.29
C ASP A 50 -1.78 5.14 7.97
N ARG A 51 -1.92 6.46 8.03
CA ARG A 51 -0.85 7.38 7.71
C ARG A 51 -0.35 8.14 8.92
N GLY A 52 -0.58 7.59 10.11
CA GLY A 52 -0.17 8.27 11.34
C GLY A 52 1.33 8.49 11.44
N ARG A 53 2.12 7.70 10.72
CA ARG A 53 3.57 7.85 10.68
C ARG A 53 4.07 8.11 9.28
N SER A 54 3.25 8.74 8.44
CA SER A 54 3.54 8.92 7.03
C SER A 54 4.03 10.34 6.77
N GLY A 55 5.23 10.62 7.22
CA GLY A 55 5.83 11.91 6.98
C GLY A 55 5.31 12.97 7.94
N ARG A 56 5.15 14.16 7.43
CA ARG A 56 4.81 15.30 8.27
C ARG A 56 3.31 15.37 8.50
N THR A 57 2.91 14.90 9.65
CA THR A 57 1.52 14.97 10.06
C THR A 57 1.31 15.84 11.30
N ASP A 58 2.39 16.38 11.82
CA ASP A 58 2.34 17.16 13.06
C ASP A 58 1.94 18.60 12.83
N PHE A 59 1.92 19.06 11.60
CA PHE A 59 1.62 20.45 11.30
C PHE A 59 0.12 20.73 11.28
N SER A 60 -0.69 19.71 11.39
CA SER A 60 -2.13 19.88 11.36
C SER A 60 -2.80 18.77 12.17
N GLY A 61 -3.59 19.16 13.15
CA GLY A 61 -4.38 18.19 13.88
C GLY A 61 -5.52 17.62 13.09
N ALA A 62 -5.70 18.09 11.86
CA ALA A 62 -6.77 17.60 11.01
C ALA A 62 -6.43 16.32 10.26
N PHE A 63 -5.18 15.87 10.32
CA PHE A 63 -4.82 14.64 9.62
C PHE A 63 -5.05 13.44 10.51
N PRO A 64 -6.11 12.68 10.26
CA PRO A 64 -6.37 11.48 11.05
C PRO A 64 -5.36 10.42 10.73
N GLY A 65 -5.10 9.55 11.68
CA GLY A 65 -4.17 8.46 11.46
C GLY A 65 -4.71 7.44 10.49
N ARG A 66 -5.96 7.08 10.63
CA ARG A 66 -6.50 5.94 9.87
C ARG A 66 -7.80 6.29 9.17
N HIS A 67 -7.90 5.87 7.92
CA HIS A 67 -9.10 5.99 7.11
C HIS A 67 -9.47 4.58 6.65
N SER A 68 -10.72 4.18 6.80
CA SER A 68 -11.12 2.81 6.50
C SER A 68 -12.51 2.72 5.88
N GLY A 69 -12.79 1.57 5.28
CA GLY A 69 -14.10 1.26 4.76
C GLY A 69 -14.36 -0.24 4.79
N PRO A 70 -15.60 -0.64 4.62
CA PRO A 70 -15.97 -2.05 4.70
C PRO A 70 -15.53 -2.82 3.46
N LEU A 71 -15.04 -4.03 3.68
CA LEU A 71 -14.64 -4.91 2.59
C LEU A 71 -14.70 -6.34 3.10
N ALA A 72 -15.57 -7.15 2.51
CA ALA A 72 -15.66 -8.56 2.87
C ALA A 72 -14.62 -9.36 2.08
N PRO A 73 -14.03 -10.38 2.69
CA PRO A 73 -13.13 -11.24 1.92
C PRO A 73 -13.95 -12.07 0.93
N GLU A 74 -13.29 -12.50 -0.13
CA GLU A 74 -13.91 -13.34 -1.15
C GLU A 74 -13.24 -14.71 -1.10
N ASP A 75 -13.99 -15.73 -0.68
CA ASP A 75 -13.45 -17.08 -0.53
C ASP A 75 -12.22 -17.09 0.37
N GLY A 76 -12.26 -16.32 1.45
CA GLY A 76 -11.18 -16.26 2.42
C GLY A 76 -10.00 -15.44 1.96
N ARG A 77 -10.12 -14.70 0.88
CA ARG A 77 -9.01 -13.94 0.30
C ARG A 77 -9.35 -12.46 0.15
N VAL A 78 -8.31 -11.65 0.24
CA VAL A 78 -8.42 -10.23 -0.09
C VAL A 78 -7.34 -9.89 -1.09
N ARG A 79 -7.68 -9.03 -2.03
CA ARG A 79 -6.76 -8.55 -3.05
C ARG A 79 -6.62 -7.06 -2.88
N LEU A 80 -5.39 -6.61 -2.72
CA LEU A 80 -5.08 -5.20 -2.53
C LEU A 80 -4.26 -4.72 -3.73
N HIS A 81 -4.80 -3.74 -4.43
CA HIS A 81 -4.12 -3.15 -5.57
C HIS A 81 -3.80 -1.71 -5.20
N LEU A 82 -2.52 -1.41 -5.07
CA LEU A 82 -2.05 -0.12 -4.61
C LEU A 82 -1.39 0.65 -5.73
N LEU A 83 -1.67 1.95 -5.76
CA LEU A 83 -0.90 2.91 -6.54
C LEU A 83 -0.26 3.86 -5.54
N VAL A 84 1.06 3.85 -5.47
CA VAL A 84 1.82 4.65 -4.53
C VAL A 84 2.58 5.70 -5.32
N ASP A 85 2.47 6.96 -4.91
CA ASP A 85 3.12 8.07 -5.56
C ASP A 85 3.89 8.86 -4.53
N ASP A 86 4.52 9.95 -4.94
CA ASP A 86 5.32 10.79 -4.04
C ASP A 86 4.48 11.32 -2.89
N SER A 87 3.22 11.61 -3.12
CA SER A 87 2.38 12.25 -2.13
C SER A 87 1.01 11.63 -1.98
N SER A 88 0.80 10.41 -2.49
CA SER A 88 -0.51 9.78 -2.36
C SER A 88 -0.40 8.27 -2.37
N VAL A 89 -1.38 7.63 -1.75
CA VAL A 89 -1.60 6.19 -1.84
C VAL A 89 -3.06 5.98 -2.18
N GLU A 90 -3.29 5.16 -3.20
CA GLU A 90 -4.63 4.77 -3.57
C GLU A 90 -4.69 3.25 -3.50
N VAL A 91 -5.72 2.69 -2.87
CA VAL A 91 -5.88 1.26 -2.79
C VAL A 91 -7.26 0.85 -3.27
N PHE A 92 -7.28 -0.17 -4.12
CA PHE A 92 -8.49 -0.79 -4.62
C PHE A 92 -8.58 -2.16 -3.97
N GLY A 93 -9.63 -2.37 -3.18
CA GLY A 93 -9.85 -3.64 -2.51
C GLY A 93 -10.75 -4.55 -3.33
N ASN A 94 -10.32 -5.78 -3.53
CA ASN A 94 -11.09 -6.81 -4.22
C ASN A 94 -11.65 -6.33 -5.57
N GLY A 95 -10.72 -5.81 -6.41
CA GLY A 95 -11.10 -5.41 -7.74
C GLY A 95 -11.89 -4.11 -7.82
N GLY A 96 -11.79 -3.28 -6.79
CA GLY A 96 -12.47 -1.99 -6.81
C GLY A 96 -13.79 -1.97 -6.07
N ARG A 97 -14.10 -3.00 -5.28
CA ARG A 97 -15.30 -2.96 -4.46
C ARG A 97 -15.23 -1.86 -3.41
N LEU A 98 -14.03 -1.50 -3.02
CA LEU A 98 -13.80 -0.35 -2.14
C LEU A 98 -12.54 0.33 -2.62
N VAL A 99 -12.55 1.66 -2.68
CA VAL A 99 -11.38 2.44 -3.06
C VAL A 99 -11.12 3.45 -1.96
N LEU A 100 -9.87 3.51 -1.49
CA LEU A 100 -9.44 4.51 -0.52
C LEU A 100 -8.28 5.28 -1.12
N THR A 101 -8.29 6.60 -0.95
CA THR A 101 -7.23 7.46 -1.44
C THR A 101 -6.80 8.39 -0.32
N GLU A 102 -5.49 8.49 -0.09
CA GLU A 102 -4.94 9.32 0.97
C GLU A 102 -3.75 10.11 0.49
N THR A 103 -3.66 11.34 0.97
CA THR A 103 -2.49 12.17 0.76
C THR A 103 -1.47 11.87 1.86
N ILE A 104 -0.21 11.72 1.47
CA ILE A 104 0.87 11.42 2.40
C ILE A 104 2.04 12.36 2.14
N PHE A 105 2.95 12.46 3.11
CA PHE A 105 4.06 13.40 3.02
C PHE A 105 5.39 12.75 3.43
N PRO A 106 5.76 11.62 2.81
CA PRO A 106 6.99 10.93 3.22
C PRO A 106 8.23 11.64 2.69
N SER A 107 9.33 11.39 3.37
CA SER A 107 10.63 11.83 2.87
C SER A 107 10.98 11.04 1.61
N PRO A 108 11.71 11.64 0.68
CA PRO A 108 12.07 10.93 -0.56
C PRO A 108 12.82 9.62 -0.33
N GLU A 109 13.62 9.55 0.72
CA GLU A 109 14.38 8.33 1.00
C GLU A 109 13.56 7.23 1.63
N SER A 110 12.31 7.51 2.02
CA SER A 110 11.42 6.49 2.57
C SER A 110 10.72 5.80 1.41
N ASP A 111 11.37 4.78 0.87
CA ASP A 111 10.88 4.10 -0.33
C ASP A 111 10.72 2.59 -0.12
N GLY A 112 10.75 2.11 1.11
CA GLY A 112 10.67 0.68 1.38
C GLY A 112 9.26 0.14 1.30
N VAL A 113 9.16 -1.15 1.04
CA VAL A 113 7.91 -1.89 1.01
C VAL A 113 8.08 -3.15 1.83
N GLU A 114 7.10 -3.45 2.67
CA GLU A 114 7.12 -4.64 3.50
C GLU A 114 5.73 -5.25 3.55
N VAL A 115 5.65 -6.58 3.46
CA VAL A 115 4.39 -7.31 3.59
C VAL A 115 4.33 -7.86 5.02
N TYR A 116 3.13 -7.85 5.63
CA TYR A 116 3.01 -8.30 7.01
C TYR A 116 1.69 -9.01 7.27
N ALA A 117 1.68 -9.79 8.34
CA ALA A 117 0.47 -10.35 8.92
C ALA A 117 0.65 -10.36 10.42
N THR A 118 -0.42 -10.14 11.17
CA THR A 118 -0.37 -10.13 12.64
C THR A 118 -1.53 -10.92 13.22
N GLY A 119 -1.33 -11.42 14.43
CA GLY A 119 -2.40 -12.05 15.18
C GLY A 119 -2.81 -13.42 14.68
N GLY A 120 -1.95 -14.10 13.95
CA GLY A 120 -2.25 -15.40 13.41
C GLY A 120 -1.50 -15.60 12.12
N ARG A 121 -1.90 -16.59 11.33
CA ARG A 121 -1.23 -16.96 10.09
C ARG A 121 -2.08 -16.61 8.89
N ALA A 122 -1.43 -16.03 7.90
CA ALA A 122 -2.01 -15.77 6.61
C ALA A 122 -1.03 -16.26 5.56
N ARG A 123 -1.48 -16.33 4.32
CA ARG A 123 -0.62 -16.73 3.20
C ARG A 123 -0.67 -15.66 2.14
N LEU A 124 0.51 -15.24 1.69
CA LEU A 124 0.61 -14.37 0.55
C LEU A 124 0.49 -15.23 -0.70
N VAL A 125 -0.63 -15.13 -1.37
CA VAL A 125 -0.92 -15.97 -2.54
C VAL A 125 -0.12 -15.48 -3.72
N SER A 126 -0.06 -14.17 -3.91
CA SER A 126 0.71 -13.59 -5.02
C SER A 126 1.08 -12.17 -4.69
N LEU A 127 2.17 -11.71 -5.29
CA LEU A 127 2.63 -10.34 -5.14
C LEU A 127 3.27 -9.93 -6.45
N GLU A 128 2.77 -8.85 -7.03
CA GLU A 128 3.34 -8.26 -8.22
C GLU A 128 3.57 -6.79 -7.97
N ALA A 129 4.71 -6.28 -8.41
CA ALA A 129 5.03 -4.89 -8.19
C ALA A 129 5.78 -4.32 -9.38
N TRP A 130 5.49 -3.08 -9.72
CA TRP A 130 6.14 -2.36 -10.80
C TRP A 130 6.63 -1.03 -10.28
N MET A 131 7.87 -0.68 -10.65
CA MET A 131 8.44 0.61 -10.29
C MET A 131 8.16 1.57 -11.43
N LEU A 132 7.32 2.56 -11.17
CA LEU A 132 6.84 3.45 -12.22
C LEU A 132 7.82 4.58 -12.56
N ASP A 133 8.77 4.84 -11.66
CA ASP A 133 9.74 5.90 -11.91
C ASP A 133 10.52 5.69 -13.20
N SER A 134 10.92 4.45 -13.45
CA SER A 134 11.71 4.18 -14.65
C SER A 134 10.90 4.32 -15.91
N ILE A 135 9.59 4.15 -15.83
CA ILE A 135 8.73 4.34 -16.99
C ILE A 135 8.66 5.80 -17.36
N TRP A 136 8.61 6.67 -16.35
CA TRP A 136 8.53 8.08 -16.63
C TRP A 136 9.83 8.66 -17.16
N ALA A 137 10.93 8.07 -16.77
CA ALA A 137 12.22 8.54 -17.29
C ALA A 137 12.35 8.24 -18.77
N ALA A 138 11.78 7.16 -19.20
CA ALA A 138 11.99 6.73 -20.55
C ALA A 138 11.30 7.56 -21.59
N PRO A 139 10.04 7.80 -21.48
CA PRO A 139 9.36 8.43 -22.59
C PRO A 139 9.66 9.87 -22.77
N ALA A 140 10.40 10.35 -21.90
CA ALA A 140 10.72 11.72 -22.10
C ALA A 140 11.22 11.90 -23.48
N ARG A 141 11.43 10.86 -24.09
CA ARG A 141 11.89 10.88 -25.32
C ARG A 141 10.92 10.65 -26.24
N GLY A 142 10.08 10.62 -25.93
CA GLY A 142 9.28 10.39 -26.90
C GLY A 142 9.64 9.27 -27.66
N GLU A 143 10.10 8.81 -27.55
CA GLU A 143 10.19 7.95 -27.82
C GLU A 143 9.65 7.24 -27.64
N ALA A 144 9.24 7.28 -27.52
CA ALA A 144 8.82 6.75 -27.16
C ALA A 144 8.61 6.07 -26.88
N PRO A 145 8.54 5.85 -26.67
CA PRO A 145 8.48 5.29 -26.08
C PRO A 145 8.60 4.74 -26.07
N GLY A 146 8.59 4.74 -26.15
CA GLY A 146 8.76 4.34 -25.75
C GLY A 146 9.25 4.46 -25.82
N SER A 147 9.41 4.60 -26.01
CA SER A 147 9.91 4.76 -25.82
C SER A 147 10.13 4.91 -25.56
#